data_dbd56035b04ab73d1ff0c5d65dcb7285
#
_entry.id   dbd56035b04ab73d1ff0c5d65dcb7285
#
_cell.length_a   1.000
_cell.length_b   1.000
_cell.length_c   1.000
_cell.angle_alpha   90.00
_cell.angle_beta   90.00
_cell.angle_gamma   90.00
#
_symmetry.space_group_name_H-M   'P 1'
#
loop_
_entity.id
_entity.type
_entity.pdbx_description
1 polymer ?
#
loop_
_entity_poly.entity_id
_entity_poly.type
_entity_poly.pdbx_seq_one_letter_code
_entity_poly.pdbx_strand_id
1 'polypeptide(L)'
;AYQEAQKYGKVNKIASSEDKTFSYIPDCSDLPISPDADYVYICENNTIYGTKFKTLPNTKGKTLVADVSSCFLSEPVDVTKYGIIYGGVQKNIGPAGMVIVIIREDLITEDVLPGTPTMLTYKTHADAGSLYNTPNAYCIYVCGKVFKWLKAMGGLEEMQRRNIEKAKILYDFLDQSQLFKG
;
A
#
# COMPACT_ATOMS: atom_id res chain seq x y z
N ALA A 1 2.77 5.11 -10.88
CA ALA A 1 4.01 5.07 -10.09
C ALA A 1 5.25 5.00 -10.99
N TYR A 2 5.43 3.95 -11.84
CA TYR A 2 6.65 3.75 -12.65
C TYR A 2 7.09 4.98 -13.46
N GLN A 3 6.19 5.54 -14.28
CA GLN A 3 6.49 6.72 -15.11
C GLN A 3 6.82 7.97 -14.28
N GLU A 4 6.17 8.16 -13.15
CA GLU A 4 6.42 9.30 -12.26
C GLU A 4 7.77 9.16 -11.55
N ALA A 5 8.08 7.96 -11.05
CA ALA A 5 9.34 7.71 -10.36
C ALA A 5 10.57 7.94 -11.26
N GLN A 6 10.46 7.72 -12.57
CA GLN A 6 11.53 7.99 -13.54
C GLN A 6 11.96 9.47 -13.63
N LYS A 7 11.16 10.38 -13.11
CA LYS A 7 11.53 11.82 -13.03
C LYS A 7 12.55 12.10 -11.92
N TYR A 8 12.67 11.20 -10.95
CA TYR A 8 13.47 11.38 -9.75
C TYR A 8 14.68 10.45 -9.66
N GLY A 9 14.71 9.40 -10.47
CA GLY A 9 15.82 8.45 -10.44
C GLY A 9 15.71 7.37 -11.50
N LYS A 10 16.67 6.43 -11.44
CA LYS A 10 16.70 5.25 -12.32
C LYS A 10 15.67 4.23 -11.79
N VAL A 11 14.72 3.84 -12.62
CA VAL A 11 13.65 2.90 -12.23
C VAL A 11 13.65 1.70 -13.16
N ASN A 12 13.75 0.51 -12.60
CA ASN A 12 13.68 -0.75 -13.31
C ASN A 12 12.32 -1.41 -13.09
N LYS A 13 11.58 -1.66 -14.16
CA LYS A 13 10.36 -2.49 -14.11
C LYS A 13 10.78 -3.97 -14.13
N ILE A 14 10.87 -4.60 -12.96
CA ILE A 14 11.41 -5.96 -12.80
C ILE A 14 10.36 -7.06 -12.91
N ALA A 15 9.08 -6.73 -12.80
CA ALA A 15 7.96 -7.63 -13.06
C ALA A 15 6.74 -6.84 -13.53
N SER A 16 5.91 -7.47 -14.35
CA SER A 16 4.64 -6.89 -14.83
C SER A 16 3.75 -8.00 -15.34
N SER A 17 2.44 -7.84 -15.17
CA SER A 17 1.40 -8.68 -15.78
C SER A 17 0.65 -7.95 -16.90
N GLU A 18 1.28 -6.93 -17.48
CA GLU A 18 0.72 -6.15 -18.60
C GLU A 18 0.38 -7.01 -19.83
N ASP A 19 1.12 -8.11 -20.03
CA ASP A 19 0.89 -9.12 -21.08
C ASP A 19 -0.53 -9.72 -21.07
N LYS A 20 -1.15 -9.79 -19.88
CA LYS A 20 -2.53 -10.26 -19.69
C LYS A 20 -3.41 -9.19 -19.02
N THR A 21 -3.18 -7.93 -19.36
CA THR A 21 -3.99 -6.80 -18.88
C THR A 21 -4.10 -6.76 -17.35
N PHE A 22 -2.99 -7.07 -16.66
CA PHE A 22 -2.88 -7.05 -15.19
C PHE A 22 -3.84 -8.00 -14.45
N SER A 23 -4.23 -9.10 -15.08
CA SER A 23 -5.19 -10.08 -14.53
C SER A 23 -4.57 -11.08 -13.55
N TYR A 24 -3.28 -10.99 -13.28
CA TYR A 24 -2.58 -11.87 -12.33
C TYR A 24 -1.44 -11.13 -11.62
N ILE A 25 -0.95 -11.70 -10.52
CA ILE A 25 0.29 -11.27 -9.89
C ILE A 25 1.42 -12.15 -10.42
N PRO A 26 2.51 -11.57 -10.98
CA PRO A 26 3.68 -12.33 -11.40
C PRO A 26 4.31 -13.10 -10.26
N ASP A 27 5.03 -14.18 -10.55
CA ASP A 27 5.89 -14.81 -9.56
C ASP A 27 7.00 -13.83 -9.16
N CYS A 28 7.02 -13.48 -7.89
CA CYS A 28 7.96 -12.54 -7.29
C CYS A 28 8.91 -13.21 -6.28
N SER A 29 9.08 -14.52 -6.37
CA SER A 29 9.97 -15.30 -5.50
C SER A 29 11.46 -15.09 -5.82
N ASP A 30 11.80 -14.83 -7.09
CA ASP A 30 13.18 -14.58 -7.55
C ASP A 30 13.20 -13.48 -8.63
N LEU A 31 13.14 -12.24 -8.19
CA LEU A 31 13.17 -11.08 -9.07
C LEU A 31 14.60 -10.63 -9.40
N PRO A 32 14.86 -10.08 -10.62
CA PRO A 32 16.14 -9.54 -11.03
C PRO A 32 16.38 -8.16 -10.42
N ILE A 33 16.47 -8.10 -9.08
CA ILE A 33 16.70 -6.87 -8.35
C ILE A 33 18.14 -6.46 -8.48
N SER A 34 18.39 -5.21 -8.89
CA SER A 34 19.74 -4.66 -8.99
C SER A 34 20.41 -4.57 -7.62
N PRO A 35 21.70 -4.94 -7.48
CA PRO A 35 22.43 -4.80 -6.21
C PRO A 35 22.50 -3.35 -5.70
N ASP A 36 22.44 -2.37 -6.60
CA ASP A 36 22.48 -0.93 -6.32
C ASP A 36 21.09 -0.30 -6.13
N ALA A 37 20.01 -1.11 -6.12
CA ALA A 37 18.67 -0.60 -5.87
C ALA A 37 18.52 -0.12 -4.42
N ASP A 38 17.94 1.06 -4.23
CA ASP A 38 17.64 1.62 -2.90
C ASP A 38 16.44 0.90 -2.27
N TYR A 39 15.41 0.60 -3.07
CA TYR A 39 14.20 -0.07 -2.59
C TYR A 39 13.47 -0.85 -3.71
N VAL A 40 12.56 -1.71 -3.28
CA VAL A 40 11.58 -2.39 -4.13
C VAL A 40 10.21 -1.79 -3.85
N TYR A 41 9.49 -1.40 -4.89
CA TYR A 41 8.14 -0.82 -4.78
C TYR A 41 7.09 -1.78 -5.31
N ILE A 42 5.96 -1.88 -4.59
CA ILE A 42 4.75 -2.56 -5.05
C ILE A 42 3.50 -1.71 -4.82
N CYS A 43 2.52 -1.86 -5.70
CA CYS A 43 1.12 -1.56 -5.39
C CYS A 43 0.49 -2.89 -4.95
N GLU A 44 0.24 -3.05 -3.65
CA GLU A 44 -0.12 -4.35 -3.08
C GLU A 44 -1.47 -4.87 -3.55
N ASN A 45 -2.40 -3.96 -3.83
CA ASN A 45 -3.70 -4.28 -4.41
C ASN A 45 -4.02 -3.36 -5.60
N ASN A 46 -4.20 -3.95 -6.77
CA ASN A 46 -4.62 -3.21 -7.95
C ASN A 46 -6.15 -3.07 -7.96
N THR A 47 -6.63 -1.88 -7.64
CA THR A 47 -8.06 -1.58 -7.52
C THR A 47 -8.83 -1.80 -8.83
N ILE A 48 -8.22 -1.47 -9.98
CA ILE A 48 -8.89 -1.48 -11.28
C ILE A 48 -9.07 -2.91 -11.79
N TYR A 49 -8.01 -3.73 -11.65
CA TYR A 49 -7.99 -5.09 -12.20
C TYR A 49 -8.27 -6.17 -11.16
N GLY A 50 -8.47 -5.80 -9.89
CA GLY A 50 -8.88 -6.72 -8.83
C GLY A 50 -7.81 -7.71 -8.39
N THR A 51 -6.53 -7.45 -8.69
CA THR A 51 -5.43 -8.33 -8.29
C THR A 51 -4.75 -7.84 -7.01
N LYS A 52 -4.39 -8.78 -6.12
CA LYS A 52 -3.74 -8.51 -4.85
C LYS A 52 -2.61 -9.48 -4.59
N PHE A 53 -1.50 -8.99 -4.05
CA PHE A 53 -0.43 -9.84 -3.55
C PHE A 53 -0.93 -10.70 -2.38
N LYS A 54 -0.83 -12.01 -2.50
CA LYS A 54 -1.07 -12.97 -1.40
C LYS A 54 0.21 -13.25 -0.61
N THR A 55 1.35 -13.12 -1.27
CA THR A 55 2.68 -13.30 -0.70
C THR A 55 3.53 -12.12 -1.13
N LEU A 56 4.26 -11.53 -0.20
CA LEU A 56 5.17 -10.43 -0.50
C LEU A 56 6.32 -10.89 -1.40
N PRO A 57 6.83 -10.01 -2.27
CA PRO A 57 7.96 -10.33 -3.12
C PRO A 57 9.22 -10.59 -2.28
N ASN A 58 10.08 -11.49 -2.77
CA ASN A 58 11.43 -11.62 -2.23
C ASN A 58 12.27 -10.42 -2.69
N THR A 59 12.50 -9.48 -1.76
CA THR A 59 13.24 -8.25 -2.04
C THR A 59 14.76 -8.42 -1.99
N LYS A 60 15.26 -9.62 -1.71
CA LYS A 60 16.71 -9.91 -1.54
C LYS A 60 17.38 -8.95 -0.54
N GLY A 61 16.65 -8.61 0.53
CA GLY A 61 17.13 -7.71 1.59
C GLY A 61 16.99 -6.21 1.30
N LYS A 62 16.45 -5.83 0.15
CA LYS A 62 16.13 -4.42 -0.14
C LYS A 62 14.88 -3.96 0.60
N THR A 63 14.84 -2.69 0.94
CA THR A 63 13.68 -2.04 1.56
C THR A 63 12.43 -2.22 0.71
N LEU A 64 11.35 -2.74 1.29
CA LEU A 64 10.06 -2.84 0.62
C LEU A 64 9.23 -1.59 0.89
N VAL A 65 8.74 -0.96 -0.18
CA VAL A 65 7.82 0.17 -0.15
C VAL A 65 6.51 -0.26 -0.77
N ALA A 66 5.40 -0.14 -0.06
CA ALA A 66 4.10 -0.60 -0.51
C ALA A 66 3.04 0.49 -0.49
N ASP A 67 2.35 0.67 -1.62
CA ASP A 67 1.07 1.38 -1.70
C ASP A 67 -0.05 0.39 -1.36
N VAL A 68 -0.71 0.64 -0.23
CA VAL A 68 -1.83 -0.18 0.27
C VAL A 68 -3.16 0.58 0.23
N SER A 69 -3.27 1.65 -0.54
CA SER A 69 -4.43 2.54 -0.54
C SER A 69 -5.77 1.81 -0.70
N SER A 70 -5.83 0.71 -1.44
CA SER A 70 -7.08 -0.01 -1.67
C SER A 70 -7.28 -1.27 -0.80
N CYS A 71 -6.28 -1.66 -0.01
CA CYS A 71 -6.37 -2.81 0.90
C CYS A 71 -6.00 -2.47 2.35
N PHE A 72 -5.78 -1.19 2.66
CA PHE A 72 -5.37 -0.77 4.00
C PHE A 72 -6.38 -1.22 5.06
N LEU A 73 -5.92 -1.90 6.12
CA LEU A 73 -6.72 -2.47 7.20
C LEU A 73 -7.79 -3.49 6.73
N SER A 74 -7.57 -4.15 5.60
CA SER A 74 -8.47 -5.20 5.10
C SER A 74 -8.18 -6.58 5.71
N GLU A 75 -6.98 -6.75 6.25
CA GLU A 75 -6.46 -7.98 6.86
C GLU A 75 -5.27 -7.68 7.77
N PRO A 76 -4.82 -8.63 8.62
CA PRO A 76 -3.59 -8.51 9.40
C PRO A 76 -2.36 -8.30 8.51
N VAL A 77 -1.46 -7.44 8.96
CA VAL A 77 -0.20 -7.11 8.28
C VAL A 77 0.95 -7.15 9.27
N ASP A 78 2.01 -7.86 8.92
CA ASP A 78 3.29 -7.78 9.62
C ASP A 78 4.10 -6.60 9.10
N VAL A 79 3.99 -5.46 9.79
CA VAL A 79 4.64 -4.21 9.39
C VAL A 79 6.17 -4.30 9.40
N THR A 80 6.76 -5.27 10.09
CA THR A 80 8.21 -5.44 10.17
C THR A 80 8.84 -5.87 8.85
N LYS A 81 8.03 -6.39 7.92
CA LYS A 81 8.47 -6.79 6.58
C LYS A 81 8.64 -5.63 5.60
N TYR A 82 8.25 -4.43 6.00
CA TYR A 82 8.28 -3.24 5.14
C TYR A 82 9.22 -2.19 5.69
N GLY A 83 9.75 -1.37 4.79
CA GLY A 83 10.36 -0.11 5.18
C GLY A 83 9.34 1.01 5.22
N ILE A 84 8.45 1.06 4.22
CA ILE A 84 7.38 2.05 4.14
C ILE A 84 6.09 1.36 3.67
N ILE A 85 5.01 1.61 4.41
CA ILE A 85 3.64 1.31 3.99
C ILE A 85 2.90 2.64 3.93
N TYR A 86 2.24 2.94 2.83
CA TYR A 86 1.43 4.14 2.76
C TYR A 86 0.11 3.90 2.02
N GLY A 87 -0.87 4.72 2.33
CA GLY A 87 -2.16 4.65 1.66
C GLY A 87 -3.04 5.86 1.88
N GLY A 88 -3.71 6.30 0.82
CA GLY A 88 -4.80 7.25 0.92
C GLY A 88 -5.99 6.62 1.63
N VAL A 89 -6.58 7.34 2.58
CA VAL A 89 -7.63 6.80 3.45
C VAL A 89 -9.00 6.65 2.76
N GLN A 90 -9.21 7.34 1.64
CA GLN A 90 -10.51 7.49 0.97
C GLN A 90 -11.15 6.21 0.45
N LYS A 91 -10.44 5.10 0.41
CA LYS A 91 -10.99 3.83 -0.08
C LYS A 91 -11.54 2.96 1.04
N ASN A 92 -10.76 2.72 2.10
CA ASN A 92 -11.14 1.74 3.13
C ASN A 92 -11.09 2.27 4.57
N ILE A 93 -10.62 3.50 4.81
CA ILE A 93 -10.38 4.00 6.17
C ILE A 93 -11.27 5.18 6.53
N GLY A 94 -11.50 6.11 5.59
CA GLY A 94 -12.24 7.33 5.89
C GLY A 94 -12.46 8.22 4.67
N PRO A 95 -12.85 9.49 4.88
CA PRO A 95 -13.06 10.44 3.78
C PRO A 95 -11.72 10.85 3.13
N ALA A 96 -11.78 11.32 1.88
CA ALA A 96 -10.62 11.84 1.18
C ALA A 96 -9.98 13.04 1.91
N GLY A 97 -8.66 13.18 1.79
CA GLY A 97 -7.93 14.35 2.31
C GLY A 97 -6.80 14.01 3.29
N MET A 98 -6.48 12.74 3.47
CA MET A 98 -5.37 12.30 4.31
C MET A 98 -4.67 11.09 3.70
N VAL A 99 -3.38 10.97 3.96
CA VAL A 99 -2.57 9.78 3.72
C VAL A 99 -2.00 9.32 5.06
N ILE A 100 -2.02 8.02 5.30
CA ILE A 100 -1.32 7.41 6.43
C ILE A 100 -0.02 6.81 5.89
N VAL A 101 1.09 7.09 6.59
CA VAL A 101 2.40 6.51 6.32
C VAL A 101 2.87 5.79 7.58
N ILE A 102 3.24 4.53 7.43
CA ILE A 102 3.95 3.74 8.45
C ILE A 102 5.35 3.57 7.89
N ILE A 103 6.34 4.11 8.57
CA ILE A 103 7.72 4.15 8.11
C ILE A 103 8.65 3.64 9.19
N ARG A 104 9.66 2.87 8.80
CA ARG A 104 10.71 2.40 9.68
C ARG A 104 11.59 3.58 10.10
N GLU A 105 11.93 3.66 11.37
CA GLU A 105 12.59 4.82 11.97
C GLU A 105 13.94 5.17 11.31
N ASP A 106 14.72 4.17 10.93
CA ASP A 106 16.01 4.36 10.26
C ASP A 106 15.91 5.00 8.85
N LEU A 107 14.71 5.07 8.28
CA LEU A 107 14.44 5.74 7.00
C LEU A 107 14.03 7.20 7.17
N ILE A 108 13.88 7.69 8.40
CA ILE A 108 13.55 9.09 8.70
C ILE A 108 14.86 9.86 8.88
N THR A 109 15.39 10.38 7.79
CA THR A 109 16.68 11.06 7.76
C THR A 109 16.58 12.50 7.26
N GLU A 110 17.64 13.28 7.48
CA GLU A 110 17.82 14.62 6.89
C GLU A 110 18.47 14.55 5.51
N ASP A 111 19.01 13.39 5.14
CA ASP A 111 19.62 13.14 3.82
C ASP A 111 18.52 12.96 2.78
N VAL A 112 18.19 14.04 2.10
CA VAL A 112 17.17 14.09 1.03
C VAL A 112 17.77 14.57 -0.27
N LEU A 113 17.14 14.21 -1.39
CA LEU A 113 17.59 14.68 -2.70
C LEU A 113 17.58 16.22 -2.77
N PRO A 114 18.58 16.84 -3.42
CA PRO A 114 18.61 18.29 -3.60
C PRO A 114 17.31 18.79 -4.25
N GLY A 115 16.74 19.83 -3.66
CA GLY A 115 15.48 20.42 -4.12
C GLY A 115 14.21 19.71 -3.64
N THR A 116 14.31 18.71 -2.76
CA THR A 116 13.15 18.07 -2.15
C THR A 116 12.34 19.12 -1.35
N PRO A 117 11.04 19.31 -1.67
CA PRO A 117 10.19 20.22 -0.92
C PRO A 117 10.07 19.78 0.54
N THR A 118 9.98 20.75 1.46
CA THR A 118 9.82 20.52 2.90
C THR A 118 8.70 19.51 3.21
N MET A 119 7.55 19.64 2.55
CA MET A 119 6.39 18.78 2.76
C MET A 119 6.55 17.35 2.19
N LEU A 120 7.59 17.07 1.42
CA LEU A 120 7.94 15.74 0.92
C LEU A 120 9.07 15.10 1.72
N THR A 121 9.53 15.73 2.78
CA THR A 121 10.56 15.22 3.69
C THR A 121 9.91 14.54 4.89
N TYR A 122 10.09 13.25 5.06
CA TYR A 122 9.46 12.49 6.16
C TYR A 122 9.86 13.02 7.55
N LYS A 123 11.11 13.46 7.71
CA LYS A 123 11.57 14.03 8.97
C LYS A 123 10.78 15.26 9.40
N THR A 124 10.40 16.14 8.46
CA THR A 124 9.54 17.29 8.73
C THR A 124 8.23 16.89 9.42
N HIS A 125 7.62 15.81 8.96
CA HIS A 125 6.37 15.31 9.53
C HIS A 125 6.60 14.59 10.86
N ALA A 126 7.66 13.79 10.95
CA ALA A 126 7.97 13.03 12.15
C ALA A 126 8.29 13.96 13.35
N ASP A 127 9.15 14.96 13.16
CA ASP A 127 9.55 15.91 14.19
C ASP A 127 8.38 16.78 14.68
N ALA A 128 7.44 17.06 13.79
CA ALA A 128 6.25 17.85 14.12
C ALA A 128 5.04 16.99 14.58
N GLY A 129 5.21 15.68 14.78
CA GLY A 129 4.10 14.79 15.14
C GLY A 129 2.96 14.82 14.13
N SER A 130 3.28 14.95 12.83
CA SER A 130 2.35 15.12 11.70
C SER A 130 1.54 16.43 11.71
N LEU A 131 1.96 17.41 12.51
CA LEU A 131 1.29 18.71 12.68
C LEU A 131 2.17 19.89 12.23
N TYR A 132 3.04 19.69 11.25
CA TYR A 132 3.89 20.76 10.70
C TYR A 132 3.05 21.92 10.15
N ASN A 133 1.91 21.64 9.56
CA ASN A 133 0.88 22.60 9.19
C ASN A 133 -0.48 22.16 9.75
N THR A 134 -1.51 22.98 9.61
CA THR A 134 -2.87 22.67 10.05
C THR A 134 -3.37 21.39 9.35
N PRO A 135 -3.68 20.32 10.11
CA PRO A 135 -4.10 19.05 9.52
C PRO A 135 -5.58 19.06 9.14
N ASN A 136 -6.00 18.11 8.31
CA ASN A 136 -7.41 17.84 8.05
C ASN A 136 -8.05 17.15 9.29
N ALA A 137 -8.41 17.95 10.30
CA ALA A 137 -8.92 17.46 11.58
C ALA A 137 -10.18 16.59 11.44
N TYR A 138 -11.07 16.94 10.51
CA TYR A 138 -12.29 16.15 10.26
C TYR A 138 -11.94 14.74 9.74
N CYS A 139 -11.06 14.65 8.77
CA CYS A 139 -10.64 13.35 8.22
C CYS A 139 -9.97 12.48 9.29
N ILE A 140 -9.07 13.06 10.09
CA ILE A 140 -8.41 12.38 11.21
C ILE A 140 -9.44 11.87 12.22
N TYR A 141 -10.42 12.71 12.59
CA TYR A 141 -11.48 12.32 13.52
C TYR A 141 -12.29 11.14 13.01
N VAL A 142 -12.71 11.17 11.74
CA VAL A 142 -13.50 10.08 11.14
C VAL A 142 -12.68 8.79 11.06
N CYS A 143 -11.41 8.87 10.62
CA CYS A 143 -10.50 7.71 10.62
C CYS A 143 -10.38 7.11 12.03
N GLY A 144 -10.23 7.94 13.04
CA GLY A 144 -10.22 7.50 14.45
C GLY A 144 -11.49 6.75 14.88
N LYS A 145 -12.66 7.14 14.34
CA LYS A 145 -13.91 6.39 14.57
C LYS A 145 -13.89 5.03 13.88
N VAL A 146 -13.40 4.97 12.65
CA VAL A 146 -13.25 3.70 11.92
C VAL A 146 -12.30 2.75 12.64
N PHE A 147 -11.16 3.24 13.16
CA PHE A 147 -10.22 2.40 13.93
C PHE A 147 -10.88 1.84 15.21
N LYS A 148 -11.64 2.66 15.93
CA LYS A 148 -12.39 2.20 17.11
C LYS A 148 -13.43 1.15 16.75
N TRP A 149 -14.15 1.35 15.65
CA TRP A 149 -15.13 0.39 15.15
C TRP A 149 -14.47 -0.94 14.74
N LEU A 150 -13.35 -0.90 13.98
CA LEU A 150 -12.58 -2.09 13.61
C LEU A 150 -12.14 -2.88 14.85
N LYS A 151 -11.60 -2.17 15.86
CA LYS A 151 -11.17 -2.80 17.11
C LYS A 151 -12.33 -3.44 17.86
N ALA A 152 -13.48 -2.77 17.95
CA ALA A 152 -14.67 -3.27 18.63
C ALA A 152 -15.31 -4.47 17.90
N MET A 153 -15.14 -4.55 16.58
CA MET A 153 -15.67 -5.64 15.74
C MET A 153 -14.87 -6.94 15.85
N GLY A 154 -13.69 -6.93 16.46
CA GLY A 154 -12.81 -8.10 16.59
C GLY A 154 -11.48 -7.96 15.85
N GLY A 155 -11.14 -6.75 15.39
CA GLY A 155 -9.85 -6.46 14.76
C GLY A 155 -9.74 -6.89 13.30
N LEU A 156 -8.49 -6.98 12.84
CA LEU A 156 -8.21 -7.24 11.43
C LEU A 156 -8.45 -8.70 11.04
N GLU A 157 -8.35 -9.63 11.95
CA GLU A 157 -8.68 -11.05 11.72
C GLU A 157 -10.16 -11.22 11.37
N GLU A 158 -11.03 -10.58 12.13
CA GLU A 158 -12.47 -10.60 11.85
C GLU A 158 -12.79 -9.84 10.56
N MET A 159 -12.11 -8.72 10.29
CA MET A 159 -12.28 -8.00 9.03
C MET A 159 -11.86 -8.88 7.84
N GLN A 160 -10.74 -9.58 7.92
CA GLN A 160 -10.30 -10.51 6.88
C GLN A 160 -11.32 -11.62 6.64
N ARG A 161 -11.84 -12.24 7.70
CA ARG A 161 -12.87 -13.27 7.61
C ARG A 161 -14.10 -12.75 6.83
N ARG A 162 -14.60 -11.58 7.20
CA ARG A 162 -15.75 -10.95 6.52
C ARG A 162 -15.45 -10.58 5.07
N ASN A 163 -14.24 -10.12 4.78
CA ASN A 163 -13.84 -9.77 3.42
C ASN A 163 -13.76 -11.01 2.53
N ILE A 164 -13.26 -12.13 3.05
CA ILE A 164 -13.23 -13.41 2.33
C ILE A 164 -14.66 -13.88 2.02
N GLU A 165 -15.57 -13.83 2.99
CA GLU A 165 -16.97 -14.22 2.80
C GLU A 165 -17.68 -13.34 1.74
N LYS A 166 -17.49 -12.03 1.81
CA LYS A 166 -18.04 -11.11 0.80
C LYS A 166 -17.48 -11.35 -0.59
N ALA A 167 -16.18 -11.53 -0.70
CA ALA A 167 -15.53 -11.79 -1.98
C ALA A 167 -16.00 -13.13 -2.57
N LYS A 168 -16.14 -14.15 -1.74
CA LYS A 168 -16.60 -15.47 -2.17
C LYS A 168 -17.96 -15.42 -2.86
N ILE A 169 -18.90 -14.63 -2.37
CA ILE A 169 -20.24 -14.48 -2.99
C ILE A 169 -20.10 -14.01 -4.46
N LEU A 170 -19.24 -13.04 -4.70
CA LEU A 170 -19.03 -12.51 -6.05
C LEU A 170 -18.26 -13.49 -6.94
N TYR A 171 -17.16 -14.03 -6.43
CA TYR A 171 -16.32 -14.94 -7.23
C TYR A 171 -17.03 -16.27 -7.54
N ASP A 172 -17.76 -16.86 -6.59
CA ASP A 172 -18.58 -18.05 -6.84
C ASP A 172 -19.64 -17.79 -7.94
N PHE A 173 -20.22 -16.60 -7.98
CA PHE A 173 -21.13 -16.21 -9.05
C PHE A 173 -20.41 -16.09 -10.41
N LEU A 174 -19.26 -15.44 -10.45
CA LEU A 174 -18.48 -15.27 -11.68
C LEU A 174 -18.00 -16.61 -12.23
N ASP A 175 -17.52 -17.50 -11.36
CA ASP A 175 -17.02 -18.84 -11.74
C ASP A 175 -18.13 -19.73 -12.33
N GLN A 176 -19.38 -19.53 -11.92
CA GLN A 176 -20.54 -20.25 -12.42
C GLN A 176 -21.21 -19.56 -13.62
N SER A 177 -20.84 -18.32 -13.91
CA SER A 177 -21.49 -17.53 -14.96
C SER A 177 -21.04 -17.95 -16.35
N GLN A 178 -22.01 -18.05 -17.28
CA GLN A 178 -21.73 -18.21 -18.72
C GLN A 178 -21.58 -16.85 -19.42
N LEU A 179 -21.99 -15.76 -18.76
CA LEU A 179 -21.98 -14.42 -19.34
C LEU A 179 -20.77 -13.60 -18.94
N PHE A 180 -20.29 -13.78 -17.72
CA PHE A 180 -19.16 -13.05 -17.15
C PHE A 180 -17.98 -13.99 -16.96
N LYS A 181 -16.77 -13.45 -17.13
CA LYS A 181 -15.51 -14.13 -16.84
C LYS A 181 -14.76 -13.33 -15.79
N GLY A 182 -14.41 -13.96 -14.65
CA GLY A 182 -13.56 -13.43 -13.61
C GLY A 182 -12.09 -13.77 -13.80
#